data_a154f605fb52c5f8ce99e2c87ba6ec76
#
_entry.id   a154f605fb52c5f8ce99e2c87ba6ec76
#
_cell.length_a   1.000
_cell.length_b   1.000
_cell.length_c   1.000
_cell.angle_alpha   90.00
_cell.angle_beta   90.00
_cell.angle_gamma   90.00
#
_symmetry.space_group_name_H-M   'P 1'
#
loop_
_entity.id
_entity.type
_entity.pdbx_description
1 polymer ?
#
loop_
_entity_poly.entity_id
_entity_poly.type
_entity_poly.pdbx_seq_one_letter_code
_entity_poly.pdbx_strand_id
1 'polypeptide(L)'
;MKLALLILLGVMAIAPFAGATDWLSWRKVGDATLTWGPFTIYNSQLRTPDGRYRGLKEDQALIITYQRNIERQELVDATRDQWRAQGILAREAQSESWLRMLGELWPDVAPGTQLVFVFQDKQGQFWYRLSVAQRHFIPLGPPQSAAFSENFLAVWLGSRTQYPELRQQLTGGNK
;
A
#
# COMPACT_ATOMS: atom_id res chain seq x y z
N MET A 1 22.80 55.57 -21.92
CA MET A 1 21.54 54.84 -21.58
C MET A 1 21.92 53.45 -21.14
N LYS A 2 21.83 53.16 -19.84
CA LYS A 2 22.10 51.83 -19.29
C LYS A 2 20.78 51.10 -19.10
N LEU A 3 20.57 50.04 -19.86
CA LEU A 3 19.40 49.18 -19.75
C LEU A 3 19.63 48.22 -18.57
N ALA A 4 18.91 48.40 -17.47
CA ALA A 4 18.94 47.49 -16.34
C ALA A 4 18.00 46.33 -16.63
N LEU A 5 18.57 45.14 -16.87
CA LEU A 5 17.84 43.88 -17.03
C LEU A 5 17.45 43.37 -15.64
N LEU A 6 16.19 43.55 -15.24
CA LEU A 6 15.63 42.94 -14.03
C LEU A 6 15.37 41.47 -14.30
N ILE A 7 16.26 40.62 -13.79
CA ILE A 7 16.02 39.16 -13.73
C ILE A 7 15.07 38.89 -12.56
N LEU A 8 13.82 38.65 -12.88
CA LEU A 8 12.82 38.15 -11.91
C LEU A 8 13.14 36.67 -11.66
N LEU A 9 13.86 36.36 -10.58
CA LEU A 9 13.96 34.99 -10.07
C LEU A 9 12.62 34.60 -9.51
N GLY A 10 11.84 33.84 -10.27
CA GLY A 10 10.65 33.16 -9.79
C GLY A 10 11.07 32.06 -8.80
N VAL A 11 10.93 32.34 -7.53
CA VAL A 11 10.99 31.31 -6.49
C VAL A 11 9.75 30.43 -6.67
N MET A 12 9.90 29.28 -7.34
CA MET A 12 8.91 28.22 -7.28
C MET A 12 8.85 27.73 -5.83
N ALA A 13 7.87 28.20 -5.09
CA ALA A 13 7.51 27.64 -3.81
C ALA A 13 7.02 26.21 -4.09
N ILE A 14 7.86 25.22 -3.83
CA ILE A 14 7.44 23.83 -3.73
C ILE A 14 6.57 23.78 -2.47
N ALA A 15 5.26 23.83 -2.67
CA ALA A 15 4.31 23.58 -1.58
C ALA A 15 4.63 22.18 -1.02
N PRO A 16 4.89 22.04 0.29
CA PRO A 16 5.01 20.71 0.87
C PRO A 16 3.70 19.98 0.60
N PHE A 17 3.79 18.74 0.13
CA PHE A 17 2.65 17.85 0.00
C PHE A 17 2.01 17.70 1.39
N ALA A 18 1.00 18.49 1.68
CA ALA A 18 0.31 18.53 2.97
C ALA A 18 -0.58 17.32 3.24
N GLY A 19 -0.49 16.27 2.42
CA GLY A 19 -1.31 15.05 2.54
C GLY A 19 -0.53 13.75 2.71
N ALA A 20 0.81 13.79 2.66
CA ALA A 20 1.64 12.56 2.54
C ALA A 20 1.58 11.60 3.73
N THR A 21 1.12 12.03 4.92
CA THR A 21 1.06 11.22 6.15
C THR A 21 -0.25 11.34 6.92
N ASP A 22 -1.30 11.91 6.35
CA ASP A 22 -2.61 12.08 6.99
C ASP A 22 -3.21 10.73 7.44
N TRP A 23 -2.91 9.67 6.70
CA TRP A 23 -3.35 8.30 7.02
C TRP A 23 -2.86 7.80 8.40
N LEU A 24 -1.82 8.39 8.96
CA LEU A 24 -1.36 8.06 10.32
C LEU A 24 -2.41 8.42 11.38
N SER A 25 -3.23 9.43 11.13
CA SER A 25 -4.33 9.86 11.99
C SER A 25 -5.63 9.12 11.73
N TRP A 26 -5.73 8.35 10.63
CA TRP A 26 -6.94 7.61 10.29
C TRP A 26 -7.28 6.54 11.30
N ARG A 27 -8.55 6.24 11.42
CA ARG A 27 -9.07 5.30 12.42
C ARG A 27 -8.93 3.86 11.92
N LYS A 28 -8.59 2.98 12.85
CA LYS A 28 -8.56 1.55 12.58
C LYS A 28 -9.96 1.04 12.25
N VAL A 29 -10.06 0.27 11.17
CA VAL A 29 -11.25 -0.53 10.81
C VAL A 29 -11.16 -1.91 11.43
N GLY A 30 -10.05 -2.60 11.19
CA GLY A 30 -9.79 -3.95 11.66
C GLY A 30 -8.34 -4.33 11.52
N ASP A 31 -8.00 -5.49 12.06
CA ASP A 31 -6.68 -6.10 11.96
C ASP A 31 -6.81 -7.62 11.80
N ALA A 32 -5.84 -8.21 11.14
CA ALA A 32 -5.79 -9.64 10.87
C ALA A 32 -4.35 -10.14 10.85
N THR A 33 -4.17 -11.44 11.12
CA THR A 33 -2.88 -12.10 11.12
C THR A 33 -2.88 -13.20 10.08
N LEU A 34 -1.90 -13.20 9.17
CA LEU A 34 -1.64 -14.33 8.28
C LEU A 34 -0.68 -15.29 8.95
N THR A 35 -1.10 -16.54 9.04
CA THR A 35 -0.26 -17.64 9.55
C THR A 35 -0.09 -18.72 8.49
N TRP A 36 1.03 -19.44 8.57
CA TRP A 36 1.27 -20.66 7.82
C TRP A 36 1.76 -21.75 8.77
N GLY A 37 0.91 -22.74 9.03
CA GLY A 37 1.13 -23.68 10.11
C GLY A 37 1.27 -22.96 11.46
N PRO A 38 2.33 -23.24 12.25
CA PRO A 38 2.56 -22.56 13.53
C PRO A 38 3.21 -21.16 13.38
N PHE A 39 3.47 -20.71 12.15
CA PHE A 39 4.26 -19.50 11.91
C PHE A 39 3.38 -18.31 11.55
N THR A 40 3.58 -17.21 12.23
CA THR A 40 3.04 -15.90 11.82
C THR A 40 3.89 -15.33 10.70
N ILE A 41 3.26 -15.00 9.59
CA ILE A 41 3.91 -14.41 8.41
C ILE A 41 3.90 -12.89 8.54
N TYR A 42 2.72 -12.31 8.76
CA TYR A 42 2.55 -10.88 9.02
C TYR A 42 1.28 -10.58 9.82
N ASN A 43 1.27 -9.41 10.43
CA ASN A 43 0.07 -8.75 10.92
C ASN A 43 -0.32 -7.65 9.94
N SER A 44 -1.62 -7.52 9.67
CA SER A 44 -2.17 -6.49 8.81
C SER A 44 -3.19 -5.65 9.56
N GLN A 45 -3.28 -4.37 9.20
CA GLN A 45 -4.25 -3.44 9.75
C GLN A 45 -4.82 -2.58 8.64
N LEU A 46 -6.13 -2.41 8.62
CA LEU A 46 -6.82 -1.49 7.73
C LEU A 46 -7.22 -0.23 8.50
N ARG A 47 -6.96 0.93 7.89
CA ARG A 47 -7.41 2.23 8.38
C ARG A 47 -8.18 2.96 7.30
N THR A 48 -9.16 3.75 7.71
CA THR A 48 -9.89 4.70 6.86
C THR A 48 -10.10 6.02 7.63
N PRO A 49 -10.42 7.13 6.96
CA PRO A 49 -10.60 8.40 7.65
C PRO A 49 -11.56 8.35 8.82
N ASP A 50 -12.63 7.57 8.74
CA ASP A 50 -13.66 7.47 9.77
C ASP A 50 -13.77 6.10 10.46
N GLY A 51 -12.89 5.15 10.13
CA GLY A 51 -12.87 3.81 10.71
C GLY A 51 -13.90 2.85 10.11
N ARG A 52 -14.42 3.13 8.92
CA ARG A 52 -15.41 2.28 8.23
C ARG A 52 -14.90 1.90 6.84
N TYR A 53 -14.96 0.61 6.52
CA TYR A 53 -14.68 0.13 5.17
C TYR A 53 -15.90 0.30 4.26
N ARG A 54 -15.71 0.92 3.09
CA ARG A 54 -16.78 1.16 2.11
C ARG A 54 -16.51 0.59 0.73
N GLY A 55 -15.36 -0.04 0.53
CA GLY A 55 -14.97 -0.65 -0.73
C GLY A 55 -13.57 -0.28 -1.17
N LEU A 56 -13.13 -0.90 -2.29
CA LEU A 56 -11.77 -0.76 -2.81
C LEU A 56 -11.47 0.64 -3.38
N LYS A 57 -12.50 1.42 -3.70
CA LYS A 57 -12.38 2.74 -4.37
C LYS A 57 -12.35 3.92 -3.43
N GLU A 58 -12.47 3.63 -2.13
CA GLU A 58 -12.53 4.66 -1.09
C GLU A 58 -11.16 4.84 -0.43
N ASP A 59 -10.96 5.98 0.22
CA ASP A 59 -9.72 6.31 0.91
C ASP A 59 -9.44 5.30 2.03
N GLN A 60 -8.27 4.66 1.98
CA GLN A 60 -7.87 3.62 2.92
C GLN A 60 -6.36 3.42 2.97
N ALA A 61 -5.87 2.91 4.06
CA ALA A 61 -4.47 2.53 4.25
C ALA A 61 -4.39 1.09 4.78
N LEU A 62 -3.66 0.26 4.07
CA LEU A 62 -3.33 -1.10 4.48
C LEU A 62 -1.90 -1.13 4.99
N ILE A 63 -1.73 -1.50 6.25
CA ILE A 63 -0.44 -1.58 6.93
C ILE A 63 -0.11 -3.05 7.14
N ILE A 64 1.03 -3.49 6.64
CA ILE A 64 1.52 -4.86 6.82
C ILE A 64 2.80 -4.80 7.63
N THR A 65 2.81 -5.50 8.78
CA THR A 65 3.98 -5.67 9.65
C THR A 65 4.47 -7.10 9.52
N TYR A 66 5.60 -7.29 8.89
CA TYR A 66 6.17 -8.61 8.66
C TYR A 66 6.75 -9.20 9.94
N GLN A 67 6.68 -10.52 10.07
CA GLN A 67 7.20 -11.29 11.19
C GLN A 67 8.29 -12.27 10.77
N ARG A 68 8.67 -12.27 9.50
CA ARG A 68 9.66 -13.16 8.91
C ARG A 68 10.54 -12.43 7.91
N ASN A 69 11.72 -13.00 7.64
CA ASN A 69 12.52 -12.60 6.49
C ASN A 69 11.87 -13.15 5.23
N ILE A 70 11.54 -12.26 4.29
CA ILE A 70 10.96 -12.59 3.00
C ILE A 70 11.68 -11.76 1.94
N GLU A 71 12.20 -12.42 0.93
CA GLU A 71 12.84 -11.72 -0.18
C GLU A 71 11.80 -11.01 -1.04
N ARG A 72 12.18 -9.89 -1.61
CA ARG A 72 11.34 -9.11 -2.52
C ARG A 72 10.69 -9.97 -3.60
N GLN A 73 11.45 -10.88 -4.21
CA GLN A 73 10.92 -11.73 -5.27
C GLN A 73 9.80 -12.64 -4.76
N GLU A 74 9.91 -13.15 -3.55
CA GLU A 74 8.84 -13.96 -2.93
C GLU A 74 7.56 -13.15 -2.70
N LEU A 75 7.70 -11.87 -2.34
CA LEU A 75 6.53 -10.96 -2.21
C LEU A 75 5.85 -10.71 -3.56
N VAL A 76 6.63 -10.53 -4.62
CA VAL A 76 6.12 -10.37 -5.98
C VAL A 76 5.45 -11.64 -6.47
N ASP A 77 6.06 -12.80 -6.24
CA ASP A 77 5.52 -14.10 -6.64
C ASP A 77 4.21 -14.39 -5.91
N ALA A 78 4.13 -14.09 -4.62
CA ALA A 78 2.89 -14.22 -3.84
C ALA A 78 1.78 -13.31 -4.39
N THR A 79 2.11 -12.08 -4.78
CA THR A 79 1.14 -11.16 -5.41
C THR A 79 0.66 -11.72 -6.75
N ARG A 80 1.58 -12.24 -7.59
CA ARG A 80 1.25 -12.91 -8.85
C ARG A 80 0.28 -14.07 -8.65
N ASP A 81 0.53 -14.91 -7.66
CA ASP A 81 -0.31 -16.07 -7.36
C ASP A 81 -1.71 -15.65 -6.92
N GLN A 82 -1.82 -14.63 -6.09
CA GLN A 82 -3.10 -14.05 -5.69
C GLN A 82 -3.85 -13.45 -6.87
N TRP A 83 -3.18 -12.71 -7.73
CA TRP A 83 -3.78 -12.14 -8.93
C TRP A 83 -4.21 -13.21 -9.94
N ARG A 84 -3.46 -14.30 -10.05
CA ARG A 84 -3.86 -15.46 -10.85
C ARG A 84 -5.13 -16.09 -10.32
N ALA A 85 -5.16 -16.37 -9.01
CA ALA A 85 -6.29 -17.01 -8.37
C ALA A 85 -7.59 -16.17 -8.43
N GLN A 86 -7.45 -14.84 -8.44
CA GLN A 86 -8.58 -13.91 -8.55
C GLN A 86 -8.95 -13.56 -10.00
N GLY A 87 -8.24 -14.09 -11.00
CA GLY A 87 -8.45 -13.79 -12.42
C GLY A 87 -7.96 -12.41 -12.85
N ILE A 88 -7.18 -11.73 -12.03
CA ILE A 88 -6.65 -10.38 -12.33
C ILE A 88 -5.61 -10.44 -13.43
N LEU A 89 -4.71 -11.44 -13.44
CA LEU A 89 -3.71 -11.60 -14.50
C LEU A 89 -4.34 -11.71 -15.88
N ALA A 90 -5.47 -12.41 -15.99
CA ALA A 90 -6.16 -12.60 -17.25
C ALA A 90 -6.98 -11.38 -17.68
N ARG A 91 -7.50 -10.62 -16.71
CA ARG A 91 -8.39 -9.48 -16.96
C ARG A 91 -7.64 -8.17 -17.21
N GLU A 92 -6.52 -7.97 -16.51
CA GLU A 92 -5.77 -6.72 -16.53
C GLU A 92 -4.55 -6.85 -17.43
N ALA A 93 -4.59 -6.22 -18.60
CA ALA A 93 -3.49 -6.27 -19.58
C ALA A 93 -2.16 -5.71 -19.02
N GLN A 94 -2.21 -4.83 -18.02
CA GLN A 94 -1.04 -4.22 -17.39
C GLN A 94 -0.48 -5.03 -16.21
N SER A 95 -1.11 -6.13 -15.81
CA SER A 95 -0.74 -6.88 -14.61
C SER A 95 0.73 -7.30 -14.56
N GLU A 96 1.29 -7.75 -15.68
CA GLU A 96 2.70 -8.13 -15.76
C GLU A 96 3.64 -6.92 -15.62
N SER A 97 3.29 -5.76 -16.14
CA SER A 97 4.08 -4.54 -15.94
C SER A 97 4.00 -4.05 -14.50
N TRP A 98 2.86 -4.20 -13.86
CA TRP A 98 2.70 -3.90 -12.44
C TRP A 98 3.57 -4.80 -11.54
N LEU A 99 3.64 -6.10 -11.85
CA LEU A 99 4.49 -7.03 -11.11
C LEU A 99 5.98 -6.70 -11.27
N ARG A 100 6.42 -6.33 -12.47
CA ARG A 100 7.80 -5.85 -12.67
C ARG A 100 8.08 -4.60 -11.85
N MET A 101 7.18 -3.63 -11.86
CA MET A 101 7.28 -2.41 -11.07
C MET A 101 7.39 -2.72 -9.57
N LEU A 102 6.59 -3.64 -9.03
CA LEU A 102 6.71 -4.07 -7.63
C LEU A 102 8.09 -4.65 -7.33
N GLY A 103 8.66 -5.45 -8.24
CA GLY A 103 10.00 -5.99 -8.13
C GLY A 103 11.12 -4.93 -8.12
N GLU A 104 10.86 -3.76 -8.67
CA GLU A 104 11.79 -2.63 -8.66
C GLU A 104 11.62 -1.77 -7.39
N LEU A 105 10.40 -1.64 -6.90
CA LEU A 105 10.09 -0.75 -5.78
C LEU A 105 10.29 -1.37 -4.40
N TRP A 106 9.92 -2.62 -4.23
CA TRP A 106 9.88 -3.24 -2.91
C TRP A 106 11.27 -3.62 -2.41
N PRO A 107 11.55 -3.47 -1.11
CA PRO A 107 12.72 -4.05 -0.47
C PRO A 107 12.47 -5.51 -0.07
N ASP A 108 13.54 -6.21 0.32
CA ASP A 108 13.41 -7.37 1.18
C ASP A 108 12.83 -6.94 2.53
N VAL A 109 12.09 -7.81 3.20
CA VAL A 109 11.49 -7.52 4.49
C VAL A 109 12.02 -8.47 5.56
N ALA A 110 11.99 -8.01 6.81
CA ALA A 110 12.42 -8.74 7.98
C ALA A 110 11.41 -8.54 9.12
N PRO A 111 11.52 -9.29 10.23
CA PRO A 111 10.65 -9.07 11.38
C PRO A 111 10.66 -7.60 11.83
N GLY A 112 9.46 -7.00 11.92
CA GLY A 112 9.27 -5.58 12.27
C GLY A 112 9.26 -4.61 11.10
N THR A 113 9.62 -5.04 9.89
CA THR A 113 9.48 -4.22 8.68
C THR A 113 8.00 -3.95 8.41
N GLN A 114 7.69 -2.72 8.05
CA GLN A 114 6.34 -2.34 7.60
C GLN A 114 6.34 -1.87 6.15
N LEU A 115 5.46 -2.44 5.37
CA LEU A 115 5.00 -1.91 4.08
C LEU A 115 3.58 -1.38 4.27
N VAL A 116 3.34 -0.20 3.77
CA VAL A 116 2.03 0.45 3.82
C VAL A 116 1.62 0.83 2.42
N PHE A 117 0.38 0.57 2.09
CA PHE A 117 -0.24 1.06 0.86
C PHE A 117 -1.39 1.99 1.21
N VAL A 118 -1.26 3.24 0.82
CA VAL A 118 -2.28 4.27 1.03
C VAL A 118 -2.96 4.55 -0.29
N PHE A 119 -4.26 4.40 -0.33
CA PHE A 119 -5.10 4.84 -1.44
C PHE A 119 -5.89 6.06 -0.99
N GLN A 120 -5.63 7.18 -1.62
CA GLN A 120 -6.26 8.46 -1.29
C GLN A 120 -6.40 9.31 -2.56
N ASP A 121 -7.52 9.99 -2.70
CA ASP A 121 -7.80 10.85 -3.86
C ASP A 121 -7.60 10.14 -5.21
N LYS A 122 -7.98 8.86 -5.28
CA LYS A 122 -7.87 7.98 -6.47
C LYS A 122 -6.42 7.69 -6.89
N GLN A 123 -5.46 7.85 -6.01
CA GLN A 123 -4.05 7.50 -6.22
C GLN A 123 -3.55 6.61 -5.09
N GLY A 124 -2.68 5.67 -5.44
CA GLY A 124 -2.01 4.80 -4.49
C GLY A 124 -0.57 5.23 -4.22
N GLN A 125 -0.09 5.05 -3.01
CA GLN A 125 1.30 5.29 -2.65
C GLN A 125 1.80 4.22 -1.71
N PHE A 126 2.95 3.62 -2.04
CA PHE A 126 3.68 2.76 -1.12
C PHE A 126 4.53 3.57 -0.15
N TRP A 127 4.54 3.11 1.10
CA TRP A 127 5.39 3.62 2.17
C TRP A 127 6.09 2.46 2.85
N TYR A 128 7.25 2.75 3.42
CA TYR A 128 8.10 1.75 4.02
C TYR A 128 8.81 2.30 5.24
N ARG A 129 8.99 1.46 6.25
CA ARG A 129 10.00 1.63 7.29
C ARG A 129 10.61 0.29 7.65
N LEU A 130 11.91 0.29 7.93
CA LEU A 130 12.68 -0.93 8.21
C LEU A 130 12.22 -1.62 9.51
N SER A 131 11.81 -0.82 10.49
CA SER A 131 11.40 -1.31 11.81
C SER A 131 10.30 -0.42 12.39
N VAL A 132 9.42 -1.02 13.17
CA VAL A 132 8.40 -0.28 13.95
C VAL A 132 9.01 0.73 14.93
N ALA A 133 10.28 0.59 15.30
CA ALA A 133 11.01 1.55 16.12
C ALA A 133 11.34 2.86 15.38
N GLN A 134 11.35 2.85 14.04
CA GLN A 134 11.55 4.06 13.25
C GLN A 134 10.28 4.92 13.25
N ARG A 135 10.45 6.24 13.45
CA ARG A 135 9.32 7.17 13.49
C ARG A 135 8.77 7.51 12.11
N HIS A 136 9.62 7.51 11.10
CA HIS A 136 9.28 8.02 9.77
C HIS A 136 9.14 6.90 8.76
N PHE A 137 8.15 7.04 7.90
CA PHE A 137 7.98 6.22 6.72
C PHE A 137 8.65 6.91 5.53
N ILE A 138 9.19 6.10 4.62
CA ILE A 138 9.82 6.54 3.37
C ILE A 138 8.87 6.17 2.23
N PRO A 139 8.54 7.10 1.31
CA PRO A 139 7.75 6.77 0.13
C PRO A 139 8.56 5.88 -0.81
N LEU A 140 7.92 4.86 -1.39
CA LEU A 140 8.50 3.97 -2.38
C LEU A 140 7.88 4.25 -3.74
N GLY A 141 8.69 4.80 -4.64
CA GLY A 141 8.31 5.08 -6.01
C GLY A 141 7.26 6.17 -6.19
N PRO A 142 6.78 6.37 -7.42
CA PRO A 142 5.77 7.37 -7.74
C PRO A 142 4.37 6.91 -7.30
N PRO A 143 3.39 7.83 -7.26
CA PRO A 143 1.99 7.48 -7.09
C PRO A 143 1.52 6.48 -8.15
N GLN A 144 0.66 5.56 -7.72
CA GLN A 144 0.09 4.50 -8.54
C GLN A 144 -1.32 4.85 -9.00
N SER A 145 -1.73 4.32 -10.15
CA SER A 145 -3.07 4.53 -10.68
C SER A 145 -4.17 3.92 -9.79
N ALA A 146 -5.40 4.39 -9.96
CA ALA A 146 -6.56 3.79 -9.30
C ALA A 146 -6.74 2.31 -9.71
N ALA A 147 -6.54 1.98 -10.99
CA ALA A 147 -6.66 0.61 -11.48
C ALA A 147 -5.65 -0.33 -10.80
N PHE A 148 -4.38 0.05 -10.72
CA PHE A 148 -3.40 -0.71 -9.95
C PHE A 148 -3.83 -0.86 -8.48
N SER A 149 -4.20 0.25 -7.86
CA SER A 149 -4.52 0.31 -6.43
C SER A 149 -5.67 -0.60 -6.04
N GLU A 150 -6.75 -0.60 -6.82
CA GLU A 150 -7.90 -1.47 -6.61
C GLU A 150 -7.51 -2.95 -6.73
N ASN A 151 -6.74 -3.32 -7.74
CA ASN A 151 -6.29 -4.70 -7.95
C ASN A 151 -5.27 -5.15 -6.89
N PHE A 152 -4.41 -4.26 -6.44
CA PHE A 152 -3.47 -4.54 -5.35
C PHE A 152 -4.22 -4.77 -4.02
N LEU A 153 -5.09 -3.86 -3.63
CA LEU A 153 -5.89 -3.99 -2.41
C LEU A 153 -6.84 -5.19 -2.46
N ALA A 154 -7.27 -5.61 -3.65
CA ALA A 154 -8.13 -6.78 -3.82
C ALA A 154 -7.49 -8.08 -3.32
N VAL A 155 -6.17 -8.16 -3.19
CA VAL A 155 -5.50 -9.33 -2.59
C VAL A 155 -6.04 -9.61 -1.19
N TRP A 156 -6.27 -8.56 -0.39
CA TRP A 156 -6.81 -8.66 0.98
C TRP A 156 -8.29 -8.36 1.08
N LEU A 157 -8.79 -7.40 0.31
CA LEU A 157 -10.10 -6.78 0.49
C LEU A 157 -11.11 -7.13 -0.61
N GLY A 158 -10.66 -7.77 -1.68
CA GLY A 158 -11.53 -8.18 -2.78
C GLY A 158 -12.48 -9.30 -2.40
N SER A 159 -13.66 -9.32 -3.03
CA SER A 159 -14.65 -10.39 -2.81
C SER A 159 -14.19 -11.77 -3.25
N ARG A 160 -13.16 -11.82 -4.07
CA ARG A 160 -12.54 -13.07 -4.60
C ARG A 160 -11.21 -13.41 -3.92
N THR A 161 -10.89 -12.76 -2.80
CA THR A 161 -9.65 -13.04 -2.06
C THR A 161 -9.56 -14.51 -1.67
N GLN A 162 -8.34 -15.04 -1.67
CA GLN A 162 -8.06 -16.40 -1.17
C GLN A 162 -8.08 -16.49 0.36
N TYR A 163 -8.22 -15.33 1.03
CA TYR A 163 -8.23 -15.21 2.48
C TYR A 163 -9.52 -14.54 2.99
N PRO A 164 -10.70 -15.19 2.84
CA PRO A 164 -11.97 -14.56 3.21
C PRO A 164 -12.07 -14.21 4.70
N GLU A 165 -11.45 -14.98 5.57
CA GLU A 165 -11.42 -14.70 7.01
C GLU A 165 -10.59 -13.46 7.33
N LEU A 166 -9.40 -13.32 6.69
CA LEU A 166 -8.58 -12.10 6.78
C LEU A 166 -9.36 -10.87 6.33
N ARG A 167 -10.05 -10.99 5.19
CA ARG A 167 -10.90 -9.91 4.69
C ARG A 167 -11.98 -9.52 5.70
N GLN A 168 -12.66 -10.49 6.27
CA GLN A 168 -13.71 -10.24 7.26
C GLN A 168 -13.16 -9.50 8.48
N GLN A 169 -12.02 -9.91 9.00
CA GLN A 169 -11.36 -9.27 10.14
C GLN A 169 -10.91 -7.84 9.79
N LEU A 170 -10.29 -7.64 8.63
CA LEU A 170 -9.80 -6.32 8.18
C LEU A 170 -10.95 -5.33 7.94
N THR A 171 -12.05 -5.78 7.37
CA THR A 171 -13.19 -4.90 7.03
C THR A 171 -14.15 -4.67 8.20
N GLY A 172 -13.80 -5.14 9.39
CA GLY A 172 -14.56 -4.90 10.61
C GLY A 172 -15.58 -5.99 10.96
N GLY A 173 -15.61 -7.09 10.19
CA GLY A 173 -16.43 -8.27 10.45
C GLY A 173 -17.91 -7.98 10.67
N ASN A 174 -18.76 -8.97 10.60
CA ASN A 174 -20.13 -8.84 11.08
C ASN A 174 -20.09 -8.72 12.62
N LYS A 175 -20.32 -7.51 13.13
CA LYS A 175 -20.79 -7.32 14.49
C LYS A 175 -22.30 -7.49 14.52
#